data_ae17d972c55f0de53129facaf72a4b26
#
_entry.id   ae17d972c55f0de53129facaf72a4b26
#
_cell.length_a   1.000
_cell.length_b   1.000
_cell.length_c   1.000
_cell.angle_alpha   90.00
_cell.angle_beta   90.00
_cell.angle_gamma   90.00
#
_symmetry.space_group_name_H-M   'P 1'
#
loop_
_entity.id
_entity.type
_entity.pdbx_description
1 polymer ?
#
loop_
_entity_poly.entity_id
_entity_poly.type
_entity_poly.pdbx_seq_one_letter_code
_entity_poly.pdbx_strand_id
1 'polypeptide(L)' 'MRKTHIIYCILAAGFTLGIYQGRLALWKDGSQTPAKIYPLRVVTLPDADIQRLEDGIHAENPGEITALLEDYLS' A
#
# COMPACT_ATOMS: atom_id res chain seq x y z
N MET A 1 29.54 2.01 1.34
CA MET A 1 28.62 0.98 1.46
C MET A 1 27.38 1.38 2.10
N ARG A 2 27.37 1.78 3.30
CA ARG A 2 26.20 2.16 3.97
C ARG A 2 25.47 3.29 3.33
N LYS A 3 26.20 4.23 2.80
CA LYS A 3 25.62 5.31 2.10
C LYS A 3 24.80 4.84 0.94
N THR A 4 25.29 3.80 0.31
CA THR A 4 24.59 3.21 -0.81
C THR A 4 23.24 2.69 -0.38
N HIS A 5 23.18 2.11 0.80
CA HIS A 5 21.91 1.63 1.28
C HIS A 5 20.91 2.75 1.48
N ILE A 6 21.37 3.86 2.03
CA ILE A 6 20.49 4.99 2.28
C ILE A 6 19.95 5.53 0.98
N ILE A 7 20.82 5.70 0.01
CA ILE A 7 20.40 6.18 -1.29
C ILE A 7 19.42 5.22 -1.93
N TYR A 8 19.72 3.96 -1.80
CA TYR A 8 18.88 2.94 -2.39
C TYR A 8 17.47 3.00 -1.80
N CYS A 9 17.36 3.16 -0.50
CA CYS A 9 16.05 3.26 0.13
C CYS A 9 15.25 4.44 -0.39
N ILE A 10 15.93 5.56 -0.59
CA ILE A 10 15.26 6.72 -1.13
C ILE A 10 14.76 6.48 -2.53
N LEU A 11 15.61 5.87 -3.34
CA LEU A 11 15.24 5.58 -4.72
C LEU A 11 14.16 4.54 -4.82
N ALA A 12 14.12 3.65 -3.85
CA ALA A 12 13.13 2.59 -3.85
C ALA A 12 11.85 2.98 -3.16
N ALA A 13 11.72 4.25 -2.80
CA ALA A 13 10.52 4.70 -2.13
C ALA A 13 9.31 4.41 -2.99
N GLY A 14 8.32 3.80 -2.39
CA GLY A 14 7.10 3.46 -3.05
C GLY A 14 6.02 3.32 -2.01
N PHE A 15 4.96 2.63 -2.39
CA PHE A 15 3.79 2.51 -1.54
C PHE A 15 3.29 1.08 -1.53
N THR A 16 2.64 0.71 -0.44
CA THR A 16 2.01 -0.59 -0.33
C THR A 16 0.58 -0.39 0.16
N LEU A 17 -0.36 -0.97 -0.58
CA LEU A 17 -1.73 -1.05 -0.12
C LEU A 17 -1.90 -2.34 0.65
N GLY A 18 -2.62 -2.27 1.76
CA GLY A 18 -2.83 -3.44 2.57
C GLY A 18 -4.03 -3.23 3.48
N ILE A 19 -4.06 -4.02 4.55
CA ILE A 19 -5.18 -4.00 5.48
C ILE A 19 -4.69 -3.54 6.84
N TYR A 20 -5.39 -2.59 7.42
CA TYR A 20 -5.08 -2.13 8.76
C TYR A 20 -6.38 -2.09 9.55
N GLN A 21 -6.49 -2.98 10.53
CA GLN A 21 -7.68 -3.04 11.39
C GLN A 21 -8.96 -3.16 10.57
N GLY A 22 -8.92 -4.02 9.55
CA GLY A 22 -10.08 -4.30 8.73
C GLY A 22 -10.37 -3.30 7.65
N ARG A 23 -9.52 -2.30 7.47
CA ARG A 23 -9.74 -1.26 6.48
C ARG A 23 -8.60 -1.19 5.50
N LEU A 24 -8.90 -0.67 4.33
CA LEU A 24 -7.88 -0.44 3.31
C LEU A 24 -6.95 0.66 3.80
N ALA A 25 -5.66 0.44 3.68
CA ALA A 25 -4.67 1.40 4.16
C ALA A 25 -3.49 1.46 3.23
N LEU A 26 -2.77 2.56 3.30
CA LEU A 26 -1.61 2.82 2.46
C LEU A 26 -0.40 3.07 3.33
N TRP A 27 0.69 2.38 3.05
CA TRP A 27 1.97 2.57 3.72
C TRP A 27 2.98 3.12 2.76
N LYS A 28 3.86 3.97 3.24
CA LYS A 28 5.05 4.33 2.50
C LYS A 28 6.14 3.32 2.82
N ASP A 29 7.01 3.06 1.87
CA ASP A 29 8.11 2.14 2.08
C ASP A 29 8.91 2.55 3.30
N GLY A 30 9.25 1.57 4.11
CA GLY A 30 10.04 1.81 5.30
C GLY A 30 9.26 2.27 6.51
N SER A 31 7.97 2.51 6.38
CA SER A 31 7.15 2.96 7.49
C SER A 31 6.41 1.79 8.10
N GLN A 32 6.33 1.76 9.43
CA GLN A 32 5.59 0.71 10.13
C GLN A 32 4.16 1.09 10.40
N THR A 33 3.81 2.36 10.26
CA THR A 33 2.46 2.81 10.46
C THR A 33 1.90 3.28 9.14
N PRO A 34 0.59 3.13 8.92
CA PRO A 34 0.03 3.54 7.64
C PRO A 34 0.06 5.05 7.48
N ALA A 35 0.36 5.48 6.27
CA ALA A 35 0.33 6.89 5.92
C ALA A 35 -1.11 7.37 5.78
N LYS A 36 -2.02 6.46 5.40
CA LYS A 36 -3.40 6.84 5.22
C LYS A 36 -4.28 5.61 5.41
N ILE A 37 -5.44 5.81 6.03
CA ILE A 37 -6.43 4.75 6.21
C ILE A 37 -7.71 5.22 5.52
N TYR A 38 -8.25 4.35 4.68
CA TYR A 38 -9.44 4.68 3.90
C TYR A 38 -10.67 4.11 4.59
N PRO A 39 -11.84 4.67 4.33
CA PRO A 39 -13.07 4.19 4.99
C PRO A 39 -13.59 2.86 4.47
N LEU A 40 -12.94 2.27 3.48
CA LEU A 40 -13.40 1.01 2.91
C LEU A 40 -13.09 -0.16 3.83
N ARG A 41 -14.11 -0.92 4.17
CA ARG A 41 -13.95 -2.13 4.99
C ARG A 41 -13.68 -3.29 4.05
N VAL A 42 -12.53 -3.94 4.24
CA VAL A 42 -12.10 -4.95 3.26
C VAL A 42 -13.01 -6.16 3.21
N VAL A 43 -13.80 -6.40 4.26
CA VAL A 43 -14.71 -7.55 4.23
C VAL A 43 -15.76 -7.43 3.13
N THR A 44 -15.96 -6.23 2.58
CA THR A 44 -16.93 -6.03 1.51
C THR A 44 -16.34 -6.37 0.14
N LEU A 45 -15.07 -6.71 0.07
CA LEU A 45 -14.40 -7.01 -1.19
C LEU A 45 -14.46 -8.51 -1.49
N PRO A 46 -14.29 -8.89 -2.76
CA PRO A 46 -14.16 -10.31 -3.10
C PRO A 46 -12.96 -10.93 -2.41
N ASP A 47 -13.04 -12.24 -2.16
CA ASP A 47 -11.97 -12.94 -1.46
C ASP A 47 -10.61 -12.80 -2.15
N ALA A 48 -10.60 -12.82 -3.47
CA ALA A 48 -9.34 -12.68 -4.20
C ALA A 48 -8.68 -11.34 -3.92
N ASP A 49 -9.47 -10.28 -3.82
CA ASP A 49 -8.94 -8.96 -3.53
C ASP A 49 -8.45 -8.87 -2.08
N ILE A 50 -9.18 -9.48 -1.16
CA ILE A 50 -8.75 -9.50 0.23
C ILE A 50 -7.41 -10.20 0.34
N GLN A 51 -7.24 -11.32 -0.37
CA GLN A 51 -5.99 -12.06 -0.34
C GLN A 51 -4.84 -11.21 -0.87
N ARG A 52 -5.08 -10.49 -1.96
CA ARG A 52 -4.04 -9.64 -2.53
C ARG A 52 -3.65 -8.53 -1.55
N LEU A 53 -4.62 -7.98 -0.85
CA LEU A 53 -4.34 -6.92 0.12
C LEU A 53 -3.64 -7.46 1.35
N GLU A 54 -3.96 -8.68 1.77
CA GLU A 54 -3.24 -9.30 2.88
C GLU A 54 -1.78 -9.51 2.54
N ASP A 55 -1.49 -9.86 1.30
CA ASP A 55 -0.11 -10.01 0.84
C ASP A 55 0.57 -8.67 0.64
N GLY A 56 -0.21 -7.62 0.48
CA GLY A 56 0.32 -6.29 0.20
C GLY A 56 0.48 -6.06 -1.28
N ILE A 57 -0.11 -4.98 -1.79
CA ILE A 57 0.03 -4.62 -3.20
C ILE A 57 1.01 -3.47 -3.28
N HIS A 58 2.20 -3.75 -3.79
CA HIS A 58 3.25 -2.75 -3.85
C HIS A 58 3.19 -1.99 -5.17
N ALA A 59 3.36 -0.68 -5.11
CA ALA A 59 3.42 0.17 -6.29
C ALA A 59 4.55 1.16 -6.09
N GLU A 60 5.25 1.47 -7.17
CA GLU A 60 6.45 2.28 -7.07
C GLU A 60 6.20 3.76 -7.29
N ASN A 61 5.01 4.12 -7.73
CA ASN A 61 4.73 5.53 -7.95
C ASN A 61 3.29 5.85 -7.60
N PRO A 62 3.00 7.13 -7.34
CA PRO A 62 1.66 7.53 -6.93
C PRO A 62 0.59 7.27 -7.97
N GLY A 63 0.96 7.26 -9.24
CA GLY A 63 -0.03 6.99 -10.28
C GLY A 63 -0.60 5.60 -10.20
N GLU A 64 0.25 4.61 -9.91
CA GLU A 64 -0.22 3.26 -9.76
C GLU A 64 -1.13 3.12 -8.54
N ILE A 65 -0.77 3.79 -7.46
CA ILE A 65 -1.58 3.76 -6.26
C ILE A 65 -2.94 4.39 -6.51
N THR A 66 -2.97 5.52 -7.23
CA THR A 66 -4.22 6.17 -7.53
C THR A 66 -5.14 5.28 -8.35
N ALA A 67 -4.58 4.58 -9.33
CA ALA A 67 -5.37 3.69 -10.16
C ALA A 67 -5.96 2.54 -9.33
N LEU A 68 -5.16 1.97 -8.44
CA LEU A 68 -5.65 0.90 -7.57
C LEU A 68 -6.74 1.40 -6.64
N LEU A 69 -6.55 2.58 -6.08
CA LEU A 69 -7.53 3.14 -5.17
C LEU A 69 -8.85 3.44 -5.88
N GLU A 70 -8.79 3.89 -7.11
CA GLU A 70 -10.01 4.15 -7.86
C GLU A 70 -10.81 2.87 -8.06
N ASP A 71 -10.11 1.77 -8.31
CA ASP A 71 -10.79 0.50 -8.46
C ASP A 71 -11.47 0.06 -7.18
N TYR A 72 -10.79 0.22 -6.05
CA TYR A 72 -11.34 -0.27 -4.78
C TYR A 72 -12.36 0.67 -4.17
N LEU A 73 -12.24 1.96 -4.41
CA LEU A 73 -13.09 2.94 -3.76
C LEU A 73 -14.27 3.41 -4.61
N SER A 74 -14.29 3.05 -5.86
CA SER A 74 -15.41 3.47 -6.72
C SER A 74 -16.63 2.50 -6.69
#